data_e9f06c0e6e1926d3b47d6737d8f8e802
#
_entry.id   e9f06c0e6e1926d3b47d6737d8f8e802
#
_cell.length_a   1.000
_cell.length_b   1.000
_cell.length_c   1.000
_cell.angle_alpha   90.00
_cell.angle_beta   90.00
_cell.angle_gamma   90.00
#
_symmetry.space_group_name_H-M   'P 1'
#
loop_
_entity.id
_entity.type
_entity.pdbx_description
1 polymer ?
#
loop_
_entity_poly.entity_id
_entity_poly.type
_entity_poly.pdbx_seq_one_letter_code
_entity_poly.pdbx_strand_id
1 'polypeptide(L)'
;NCNENTENCKCPKTKAEAEELSKKNNSKIQSIKKDSIKNLENFKAITQNLLVLARSQPLHKYALVLGLKSLGYVVAVTGDGTNDAPALSKSDVGFAMIEGTDIAKEASDIVILDNNFSSIIIAIIYGRSIYENIRKFLQFQLTVNACACVLVFICSCIGNETPLTSIQMLWVNLIMDSLGSLALATEPPY
;
A
#
# COMPACT_ATOMS: atom_id res chain seq x y z
N ASN A 1 -15.52 14.56 5.47
CA ASN A 1 -15.89 15.14 6.77
C ASN A 1 -14.78 16.09 7.21
N CYS A 2 -14.88 17.36 6.79
CA CYS A 2 -14.09 18.42 7.40
C CYS A 2 -14.72 18.72 8.77
N ASN A 3 -13.96 18.49 9.85
CA ASN A 3 -14.35 18.96 11.17
C ASN A 3 -14.37 20.51 11.15
N GLU A 4 -15.45 21.11 11.62
CA GLU A 4 -15.73 22.56 11.60
C GLU A 4 -14.75 23.46 12.38
N ASN A 5 -13.66 22.92 12.94
CA ASN A 5 -12.77 23.65 13.84
C ASN A 5 -11.34 23.89 13.33
N THR A 6 -11.11 23.87 12.02
CA THR A 6 -9.81 24.32 11.48
C THR A 6 -10.01 25.51 10.54
N GLU A 7 -9.67 26.69 11.05
CA GLU A 7 -9.72 28.00 10.36
C GLU A 7 -8.87 28.09 9.07
N ASN A 8 -8.26 27.00 8.59
CA ASN A 8 -7.41 26.97 7.39
C ASN A 8 -7.80 25.92 6.35
N CYS A 9 -9.03 25.39 6.38
CA CYS A 9 -9.49 24.46 5.34
C CYS A 9 -9.87 25.24 4.05
N LYS A 10 -9.00 25.28 3.04
CA LYS A 10 -9.25 25.84 1.70
C LYS A 10 -10.06 24.89 0.81
N CYS A 11 -11.07 24.24 1.34
CA CYS A 11 -11.97 23.44 0.52
C CYS A 11 -12.85 24.36 -0.33
N PRO A 12 -12.99 24.11 -1.65
CA PRO A 12 -13.87 24.88 -2.49
C PRO A 12 -15.33 24.70 -2.01
N LYS A 13 -16.01 25.82 -1.72
CA LYS A 13 -17.38 25.83 -1.20
C LYS A 13 -18.44 25.67 -2.30
N THR A 14 -18.06 25.93 -3.55
CA THR A 14 -18.96 25.84 -4.70
C THR A 14 -18.35 25.03 -5.83
N LYS A 15 -19.24 24.42 -6.66
CA LYS A 15 -18.83 23.63 -7.83
C LYS A 15 -18.03 24.46 -8.85
N ALA A 16 -18.33 25.74 -8.95
CA ALA A 16 -17.63 26.68 -9.83
C ALA A 16 -16.21 26.97 -9.37
N GLU A 17 -15.99 27.18 -8.08
CA GLU A 17 -14.64 27.34 -7.50
C GLU A 17 -13.79 26.10 -7.64
N ALA A 18 -14.39 24.90 -7.50
CA ALA A 18 -13.71 23.65 -7.74
C ALA A 18 -13.27 23.49 -9.20
N GLU A 19 -14.09 23.93 -10.17
CA GLU A 19 -13.76 23.90 -11.58
C GLU A 19 -12.67 24.90 -11.97
N GLU A 20 -12.65 26.10 -11.39
CA GLU A 20 -11.60 27.09 -11.63
C GLU A 20 -10.25 26.67 -11.05
N LEU A 21 -10.24 26.15 -9.80
CA LEU A 21 -9.03 25.59 -9.19
C LEU A 21 -8.46 24.42 -10.01
N SER A 22 -9.35 23.57 -10.51
CA SER A 22 -9.01 22.44 -11.35
C SER A 22 -8.40 22.86 -12.70
N LYS A 23 -8.96 23.87 -13.37
CA LYS A 23 -8.41 24.41 -14.63
C LYS A 23 -7.01 25.00 -14.43
N LYS A 24 -6.79 25.70 -13.31
CA LYS A 24 -5.49 26.28 -12.94
C LYS A 24 -4.44 25.21 -12.63
N ASN A 25 -4.85 24.11 -12.01
CA ASN A 25 -3.96 22.99 -11.70
C ASN A 25 -3.67 22.13 -12.94
N ASN A 26 -4.66 21.87 -13.81
CA ASN A 26 -4.47 21.14 -15.06
C ASN A 26 -3.44 21.79 -15.99
N SER A 27 -3.44 23.13 -16.13
CA SER A 27 -2.46 23.83 -16.94
C SER A 27 -1.02 23.68 -16.42
N LYS A 28 -0.84 23.52 -15.10
CA LYS A 28 0.48 23.28 -14.48
C LYS A 28 0.95 21.83 -14.60
N ILE A 29 0.02 20.87 -14.63
CA ILE A 29 0.34 19.44 -14.76
C ILE A 29 0.68 19.07 -16.21
N GLN A 30 0.17 19.80 -17.21
CA GLN A 30 0.50 19.59 -18.63
C GLN A 30 2.00 19.74 -18.95
N SER A 31 2.78 20.38 -18.07
CA SER A 31 4.24 20.47 -18.22
C SER A 31 5.01 19.19 -17.84
N ILE A 32 4.30 18.16 -17.40
CA ILE A 32 4.91 16.89 -16.97
C ILE A 32 4.98 15.97 -18.19
N LYS A 33 6.19 15.73 -18.71
CA LYS A 33 6.43 14.73 -19.76
C LYS A 33 6.37 13.31 -19.21
N LYS A 34 5.95 12.37 -20.07
CA LYS A 34 5.62 10.97 -19.81
C LYS A 34 6.64 10.17 -18.96
N ASP A 35 7.91 10.59 -18.90
CA ASP A 35 8.98 9.81 -18.27
C ASP A 35 9.86 10.61 -17.27
N SER A 36 9.62 11.90 -17.06
CA SER A 36 10.38 12.68 -16.09
C SER A 36 9.65 13.95 -15.66
N ILE A 37 9.54 14.15 -14.37
CA ILE A 37 9.07 15.40 -13.80
C ILE A 37 10.24 16.37 -13.86
N LYS A 38 10.19 17.31 -14.81
CA LYS A 38 11.28 18.29 -15.03
C LYS A 38 11.50 19.23 -13.85
N ASN A 39 10.51 19.38 -12.94
CA ASN A 39 10.56 20.33 -11.83
C ASN A 39 9.86 19.75 -10.60
N LEU A 40 10.57 18.91 -9.87
CA LEU A 40 10.06 18.18 -8.70
C LEU A 40 9.61 19.13 -7.58
N GLU A 41 10.30 20.25 -7.39
CA GLU A 41 9.97 21.24 -6.35
C GLU A 41 8.63 21.94 -6.66
N ASN A 42 8.41 22.35 -7.90
CA ASN A 42 7.13 22.93 -8.33
C ASN A 42 5.99 21.91 -8.23
N PHE A 43 6.26 20.65 -8.58
CA PHE A 43 5.30 19.57 -8.43
C PHE A 43 4.93 19.36 -6.96
N LYS A 44 5.90 19.32 -6.05
CA LYS A 44 5.68 19.20 -4.60
C LYS A 44 4.80 20.32 -4.06
N ALA A 45 5.09 21.56 -4.45
CA ALA A 45 4.30 22.73 -4.04
C ALA A 45 2.85 22.69 -4.54
N ILE A 46 2.62 22.15 -5.76
CA ILE A 46 1.28 21.96 -6.32
C ILE A 46 0.54 20.86 -5.59
N THR A 47 1.21 19.72 -5.36
CA THR A 47 0.58 18.50 -4.80
C THR A 47 0.18 18.69 -3.34
N GLN A 48 0.94 19.44 -2.55
CA GLN A 48 0.59 19.72 -1.15
C GLN A 48 -0.75 20.46 -0.99
N ASN A 49 -1.16 21.23 -2.00
CA ASN A 49 -2.41 22.00 -2.02
C ASN A 49 -3.46 21.42 -2.98
N LEU A 50 -3.19 20.27 -3.61
CA LEU A 50 -4.07 19.66 -4.59
C LEU A 50 -5.12 18.81 -3.89
N LEU A 51 -6.36 19.30 -3.84
CA LEU A 51 -7.51 18.58 -3.29
C LEU A 51 -8.38 17.95 -4.38
N VAL A 52 -8.50 18.60 -5.54
CA VAL A 52 -9.38 18.17 -6.61
C VAL A 52 -8.69 18.33 -7.96
N LEU A 53 -8.73 17.28 -8.78
CA LEU A 53 -8.27 17.27 -10.16
C LEU A 53 -9.44 16.86 -11.05
N ALA A 54 -10.25 17.83 -11.50
CA ALA A 54 -11.42 17.58 -12.34
C ALA A 54 -11.06 17.57 -13.84
N ARG A 55 -11.80 16.77 -14.64
CA ARG A 55 -11.64 16.64 -16.10
C ARG A 55 -10.21 16.34 -16.53
N SER A 56 -9.54 15.49 -15.77
CA SER A 56 -8.17 15.07 -16.07
C SER A 56 -8.14 14.04 -17.19
N GLN A 57 -7.15 14.17 -18.07
CA GLN A 57 -6.84 13.13 -19.06
C GLN A 57 -6.14 11.95 -18.38
N PRO A 58 -6.16 10.72 -18.97
CA PRO A 58 -5.49 9.55 -18.41
C PRO A 58 -4.00 9.80 -18.11
N LEU A 59 -3.33 10.56 -18.99
CA LEU A 59 -1.93 10.94 -18.81
C LEU A 59 -1.69 11.84 -17.58
N HIS A 60 -2.66 12.67 -17.22
CA HIS A 60 -2.53 13.53 -16.04
C HIS A 60 -2.63 12.71 -14.74
N LYS A 61 -3.54 11.73 -14.70
CA LYS A 61 -3.64 10.79 -13.57
C LYS A 61 -2.36 9.98 -13.41
N TYR A 62 -1.85 9.43 -14.51
CA TYR A 62 -0.58 8.70 -14.53
C TYR A 62 0.59 9.57 -14.05
N ALA A 63 0.71 10.80 -14.56
CA ALA A 63 1.76 11.73 -14.17
C ALA A 63 1.68 12.13 -12.69
N LEU A 64 0.47 12.27 -12.14
CA LEU A 64 0.26 12.55 -10.72
C LEU A 64 0.76 11.40 -9.86
N VAL A 65 0.40 10.16 -10.20
CA VAL A 65 0.86 8.96 -9.48
C VAL A 65 2.39 8.85 -9.54
N LEU A 66 2.97 9.00 -10.72
CA LEU A 66 4.42 8.94 -10.90
C LEU A 66 5.15 10.01 -10.08
N GLY A 67 4.58 11.22 -10.05
CA GLY A 67 5.13 12.33 -9.29
C GLY A 67 5.10 12.10 -7.78
N LEU A 68 3.99 11.61 -7.27
CA LEU A 68 3.86 11.26 -5.85
C LEU A 68 4.84 10.15 -5.45
N LYS A 69 4.99 9.11 -6.28
CA LYS A 69 5.97 8.04 -6.04
C LYS A 69 7.40 8.57 -6.06
N SER A 70 7.74 9.49 -6.96
CA SER A 70 9.07 10.10 -7.01
C SER A 70 9.38 10.98 -5.80
N LEU A 71 8.35 11.46 -5.08
CA LEU A 71 8.49 12.14 -3.79
C LEU A 71 8.58 11.18 -2.59
N GLY A 72 8.53 9.86 -2.81
CA GLY A 72 8.62 8.84 -1.76
C GLY A 72 7.29 8.52 -1.08
N TYR A 73 6.15 8.98 -1.62
CA TYR A 73 4.84 8.60 -1.10
C TYR A 73 4.42 7.22 -1.61
N VAL A 74 3.73 6.47 -0.77
CA VAL A 74 3.00 5.26 -1.16
C VAL A 74 1.62 5.68 -1.68
N VAL A 75 1.32 5.34 -2.93
CA VAL A 75 0.15 5.85 -3.65
C VAL A 75 -0.83 4.72 -3.91
N ALA A 76 -2.05 4.89 -3.39
CA ALA A 76 -3.18 4.05 -3.74
C ALA A 76 -4.11 4.79 -4.72
N VAL A 77 -4.61 4.08 -5.72
CA VAL A 77 -5.51 4.63 -6.74
C VAL A 77 -6.75 3.77 -6.83
N THR A 78 -7.91 4.42 -6.94
CA THR A 78 -9.18 3.76 -7.23
C THR A 78 -9.67 4.18 -8.59
N GLY A 79 -10.19 3.24 -9.37
CA GLY A 79 -10.74 3.53 -10.70
C GLY A 79 -11.67 2.43 -11.18
N ASP A 80 -12.59 2.79 -12.08
CA ASP A 80 -13.59 1.92 -12.68
C ASP A 80 -13.51 1.88 -14.21
N GLY A 81 -12.84 2.86 -14.81
CA GLY A 81 -12.76 3.04 -16.25
C GLY A 81 -11.45 2.65 -16.90
N THR A 82 -11.49 2.41 -18.21
CA THR A 82 -10.30 2.18 -19.05
C THR A 82 -9.28 3.31 -18.97
N ASN A 83 -9.77 4.54 -18.73
CA ASN A 83 -8.94 5.74 -18.61
C ASN A 83 -8.07 5.74 -17.34
N ASP A 84 -8.44 4.93 -16.35
CA ASP A 84 -7.75 4.83 -15.07
C ASP A 84 -6.70 3.70 -15.05
N ALA A 85 -6.78 2.75 -15.97
CA ALA A 85 -5.88 1.62 -16.05
C ALA A 85 -4.38 1.99 -16.03
N PRO A 86 -3.89 3.03 -16.73
CA PRO A 86 -2.49 3.42 -16.65
C PRO A 86 -2.08 3.93 -15.26
N ALA A 87 -2.99 4.60 -14.54
CA ALA A 87 -2.74 5.09 -13.20
C ALA A 87 -2.82 3.95 -12.17
N LEU A 88 -3.77 3.02 -12.33
CA LEU A 88 -3.90 1.81 -11.51
C LEU A 88 -2.65 0.94 -11.57
N SER A 89 -2.19 0.59 -12.77
CA SER A 89 -1.01 -0.27 -12.95
C SER A 89 0.30 0.39 -12.46
N LYS A 90 0.35 1.72 -12.32
CA LYS A 90 1.54 2.45 -11.86
C LYS A 90 1.51 2.75 -10.37
N SER A 91 0.36 2.72 -9.73
CA SER A 91 0.21 2.91 -8.28
C SER A 91 0.95 1.81 -7.49
N ASP A 92 1.08 1.98 -6.20
CA ASP A 92 1.58 0.93 -5.31
C ASP A 92 0.48 -0.05 -4.95
N VAL A 93 -0.77 0.44 -4.92
CA VAL A 93 -1.98 -0.38 -4.76
C VAL A 93 -3.09 0.19 -5.65
N GLY A 94 -3.57 -0.61 -6.58
CA GLY A 94 -4.71 -0.29 -7.45
C GLY A 94 -5.98 -0.98 -6.97
N PHE A 95 -7.07 -0.22 -6.79
CA PHE A 95 -8.39 -0.73 -6.47
C PHE A 95 -9.33 -0.56 -7.64
N ALA A 96 -9.94 -1.64 -8.14
CA ALA A 96 -11.04 -1.56 -9.11
C ALA A 96 -12.37 -1.91 -8.45
N MET A 97 -13.45 -1.34 -8.97
CA MET A 97 -14.82 -1.72 -8.60
C MET A 97 -15.30 -2.90 -9.44
N ILE A 98 -16.22 -3.72 -8.89
CA ILE A 98 -16.75 -4.87 -9.64
C ILE A 98 -17.52 -4.46 -10.90
N GLU A 99 -18.18 -3.30 -10.88
CA GLU A 99 -18.88 -2.73 -12.04
C GLU A 99 -17.95 -2.04 -13.04
N GLY A 100 -16.65 -1.94 -12.68
CA GLY A 100 -15.64 -1.36 -13.55
C GLY A 100 -15.35 -2.22 -14.77
N THR A 101 -14.66 -1.62 -15.75
CA THR A 101 -14.26 -2.31 -16.98
C THR A 101 -13.25 -3.40 -16.70
N ASP A 102 -13.24 -4.46 -17.52
CA ASP A 102 -12.30 -5.58 -17.36
C ASP A 102 -10.84 -5.12 -17.45
N ILE A 103 -10.57 -4.10 -18.26
CA ILE A 103 -9.23 -3.49 -18.34
C ILE A 103 -8.81 -2.83 -17.01
N ALA A 104 -9.74 -2.17 -16.31
CA ALA A 104 -9.45 -1.60 -15.00
C ALA A 104 -9.22 -2.68 -13.94
N LYS A 105 -10.00 -3.77 -13.99
CA LYS A 105 -9.83 -4.92 -13.09
C LYS A 105 -8.49 -5.62 -13.31
N GLU A 106 -8.09 -5.83 -14.57
CA GLU A 106 -6.81 -6.45 -14.92
C GLU A 106 -5.61 -5.57 -14.52
N ALA A 107 -5.78 -4.24 -14.56
CA ALA A 107 -4.76 -3.28 -14.18
C ALA A 107 -4.68 -3.02 -12.66
N SER A 108 -5.63 -3.55 -11.87
CA SER A 108 -5.70 -3.36 -10.42
C SER A 108 -5.16 -4.55 -9.66
N ASP A 109 -4.71 -4.31 -8.41
CA ASP A 109 -4.25 -5.35 -7.50
C ASP A 109 -5.39 -5.95 -6.69
N ILE A 110 -6.44 -5.15 -6.42
CA ILE A 110 -7.58 -5.54 -5.58
C ILE A 110 -8.88 -5.14 -6.29
N VAL A 111 -9.83 -6.07 -6.38
CA VAL A 111 -11.18 -5.82 -6.90
C VAL A 111 -12.18 -5.80 -5.75
N ILE A 112 -12.94 -4.72 -5.62
CA ILE A 112 -13.95 -4.51 -4.58
C ILE A 112 -15.28 -5.03 -5.11
N LEU A 113 -15.88 -5.98 -4.38
CA LEU A 113 -17.08 -6.68 -4.83
C LEU A 113 -18.40 -5.95 -4.54
N ASP A 114 -18.39 -4.98 -3.63
CA ASP A 114 -19.61 -4.32 -3.12
C ASP A 114 -19.77 -2.86 -3.56
N ASN A 115 -18.94 -2.34 -4.44
CA ASN A 115 -18.94 -0.95 -4.92
C ASN A 115 -19.00 0.11 -3.81
N ASN A 116 -18.63 -0.26 -2.59
CA ASN A 116 -18.66 0.64 -1.43
C ASN A 116 -17.25 1.15 -1.11
N PHE A 117 -17.07 2.46 -1.13
CA PHE A 117 -15.77 3.06 -0.79
C PHE A 117 -15.33 2.76 0.65
N SER A 118 -16.26 2.49 1.57
CA SER A 118 -15.93 2.09 2.94
C SER A 118 -15.16 0.77 3.00
N SER A 119 -15.38 -0.12 2.05
CA SER A 119 -14.68 -1.41 1.97
C SER A 119 -13.20 -1.27 1.64
N ILE A 120 -12.78 -0.18 1.00
CA ILE A 120 -11.36 0.16 0.82
C ILE A 120 -10.69 0.40 2.16
N ILE A 121 -11.34 1.13 3.06
CA ILE A 121 -10.82 1.40 4.41
C ILE A 121 -10.67 0.09 5.19
N ILE A 122 -11.67 -0.78 5.09
CA ILE A 122 -11.63 -2.10 5.71
C ILE A 122 -10.47 -2.93 5.15
N ALA A 123 -10.30 -2.96 3.83
CA ALA A 123 -9.19 -3.65 3.17
C ALA A 123 -7.82 -3.13 3.63
N ILE A 124 -7.66 -1.82 3.81
CA ILE A 124 -6.42 -1.23 4.34
C ILE A 124 -6.16 -1.66 5.79
N ILE A 125 -7.19 -1.69 6.63
CA ILE A 125 -7.08 -2.13 8.04
C ILE A 125 -6.62 -3.60 8.08
N TYR A 126 -7.28 -4.48 7.31
CA TYR A 126 -6.87 -5.89 7.21
C TYR A 126 -5.46 -6.05 6.65
N GLY A 127 -5.09 -5.30 5.62
CA GLY A 127 -3.75 -5.32 5.05
C GLY A 127 -2.67 -4.94 6.06
N ARG A 128 -2.91 -3.93 6.90
CA ARG A 128 -2.00 -3.55 7.99
C ARG A 128 -1.91 -4.65 9.05
N SER A 129 -3.02 -5.23 9.44
CA SER A 129 -3.04 -6.35 10.40
C SER A 129 -2.26 -7.56 9.88
N ILE A 130 -2.44 -7.94 8.62
CA ILE A 130 -1.69 -9.03 7.99
C ILE A 130 -0.19 -8.73 8.00
N TYR A 131 0.21 -7.49 7.66
CA TYR A 131 1.62 -7.10 7.68
C TYR A 131 2.23 -7.21 9.08
N GLU A 132 1.51 -6.77 10.12
CA GLU A 132 1.96 -6.89 11.50
C GLU A 132 2.07 -8.36 11.93
N ASN A 133 1.13 -9.21 11.55
CA ASN A 133 1.14 -10.63 11.86
C ASN A 133 2.32 -11.33 11.17
N ILE A 134 2.59 -11.03 9.89
CA ILE A 134 3.78 -11.53 9.20
C ILE A 134 5.07 -11.09 9.91
N ARG A 135 5.16 -9.85 10.35
CA ARG A 135 6.31 -9.32 11.08
C ARG A 135 6.51 -10.06 12.40
N LYS A 136 5.45 -10.25 13.19
CA LYS A 136 5.49 -11.01 14.44
C LYS A 136 5.93 -12.45 14.21
N PHE A 137 5.37 -13.10 13.17
CA PHE A 137 5.72 -14.47 12.78
C PHE A 137 7.20 -14.60 12.41
N LEU A 138 7.69 -13.72 11.53
CA LEU A 138 9.10 -13.74 11.14
C LEU A 138 10.04 -13.50 12.33
N GLN A 139 9.71 -12.57 13.21
CA GLN A 139 10.51 -12.30 14.41
C GLN A 139 10.57 -13.54 15.31
N PHE A 140 9.44 -14.17 15.56
CA PHE A 140 9.36 -15.39 16.35
C PHE A 140 10.18 -16.52 15.72
N GLN A 141 9.99 -16.79 14.44
CA GLN A 141 10.65 -17.85 13.69
C GLN A 141 12.18 -17.67 13.66
N LEU A 142 12.65 -16.45 13.38
CA LEU A 142 14.07 -16.14 13.38
C LEU A 142 14.69 -16.32 14.77
N THR A 143 13.98 -15.91 15.82
CA THR A 143 14.47 -16.04 17.20
C THR A 143 14.65 -17.51 17.57
N VAL A 144 13.67 -18.35 17.28
CA VAL A 144 13.74 -19.79 17.59
C VAL A 144 14.88 -20.47 16.81
N ASN A 145 15.01 -20.19 15.52
CA ASN A 145 16.07 -20.75 14.70
C ASN A 145 17.46 -20.28 15.16
N ALA A 146 17.59 -18.99 15.52
CA ALA A 146 18.85 -18.46 16.06
C ALA A 146 19.22 -19.13 17.40
N CYS A 147 18.24 -19.29 18.31
CA CYS A 147 18.46 -20.00 19.57
C CYS A 147 18.92 -21.45 19.36
N ALA A 148 18.26 -22.17 18.44
CA ALA A 148 18.63 -23.55 18.12
C ALA A 148 20.06 -23.65 17.56
N CYS A 149 20.44 -22.76 16.64
CA CYS A 149 21.81 -22.71 16.09
C CYS A 149 22.85 -22.41 17.17
N VAL A 150 22.60 -21.43 18.04
CA VAL A 150 23.52 -21.08 19.13
C VAL A 150 23.68 -22.26 20.10
N LEU A 151 22.59 -22.93 20.44
CA LEU A 151 22.60 -24.07 21.35
C LEU A 151 23.41 -25.21 20.77
N VAL A 152 23.21 -25.59 19.51
CA VAL A 152 24.00 -26.64 18.84
C VAL A 152 25.48 -26.25 18.76
N PHE A 153 25.78 -24.98 18.43
CA PHE A 153 27.15 -24.49 18.36
C PHE A 153 27.88 -24.59 19.71
N ILE A 154 27.26 -24.14 20.81
CA ILE A 154 27.82 -24.20 22.15
C ILE A 154 28.09 -25.64 22.56
N CYS A 155 27.12 -26.54 22.37
CA CYS A 155 27.29 -27.96 22.72
C CYS A 155 28.39 -28.62 21.90
N SER A 156 28.53 -28.30 20.63
CA SER A 156 29.62 -28.79 19.77
C SER A 156 30.99 -28.30 20.25
N CYS A 157 31.11 -27.09 20.76
CA CYS A 157 32.37 -26.54 21.30
C CYS A 157 32.79 -27.19 22.63
N ILE A 158 31.83 -27.62 23.45
CA ILE A 158 32.10 -28.28 24.75
C ILE A 158 32.47 -29.76 24.55
N GLY A 159 32.35 -30.32 23.35
CA GLY A 159 32.68 -31.69 23.02
C GLY A 159 31.69 -32.75 23.50
N ASN A 160 30.48 -32.34 23.86
CA ASN A 160 29.36 -33.21 24.17
C ASN A 160 28.60 -33.63 22.91
N GLU A 161 27.85 -34.73 23.00
CA GLU A 161 26.95 -35.14 21.92
C GLU A 161 25.96 -34.02 21.58
N THR A 162 25.59 -33.90 20.31
CA THR A 162 24.65 -32.85 19.86
C THR A 162 23.29 -33.03 20.54
N PRO A 163 22.76 -32.04 21.26
CA PRO A 163 21.53 -32.16 22.05
C PRO A 163 20.30 -32.37 21.20
N LEU A 164 20.37 -31.98 19.92
CA LEU A 164 19.30 -32.06 18.94
C LEU A 164 19.79 -32.78 17.69
N THR A 165 19.11 -33.87 17.32
CA THR A 165 19.32 -34.52 16.02
C THR A 165 18.66 -33.70 14.90
N SER A 166 19.17 -33.84 13.69
CA SER A 166 18.60 -33.14 12.50
C SER A 166 17.11 -33.39 12.34
N ILE A 167 16.63 -34.57 12.68
CA ILE A 167 15.19 -34.93 12.61
C ILE A 167 14.41 -34.18 13.68
N GLN A 168 14.90 -34.03 14.87
CA GLN A 168 14.26 -33.27 15.95
C GLN A 168 14.12 -31.77 15.57
N MET A 169 15.16 -31.18 15.00
CA MET A 169 15.10 -29.80 14.51
C MET A 169 14.05 -29.62 13.41
N LEU A 170 13.94 -30.58 12.50
CA LEU A 170 12.91 -30.55 11.45
C LEU A 170 11.49 -30.58 12.06
N TRP A 171 11.25 -31.46 13.04
CA TRP A 171 9.96 -31.56 13.72
C TRP A 171 9.62 -30.29 14.49
N VAL A 172 10.56 -29.70 15.21
CA VAL A 172 10.34 -28.45 15.94
C VAL A 172 9.95 -27.33 14.95
N ASN A 173 10.67 -27.16 13.85
CA ASN A 173 10.34 -26.17 12.83
C ASN A 173 8.95 -26.41 12.24
N LEU A 174 8.62 -27.65 11.86
CA LEU A 174 7.33 -27.99 11.26
C LEU A 174 6.16 -27.68 12.20
N ILE A 175 6.26 -28.08 13.48
CA ILE A 175 5.20 -27.83 14.47
C ILE A 175 5.07 -26.33 14.76
N MET A 176 6.20 -25.63 14.91
CA MET A 176 6.22 -24.20 15.19
C MET A 176 5.64 -23.39 14.05
N ASP A 177 6.01 -23.72 12.80
CA ASP A 177 5.47 -23.04 11.61
C ASP A 177 3.96 -23.25 11.51
N SER A 178 3.48 -24.47 11.72
CA SER A 178 2.05 -24.79 11.61
C SER A 178 1.23 -24.12 12.70
N LEU A 179 1.63 -24.26 13.97
CA LEU A 179 0.88 -23.71 15.10
C LEU A 179 1.04 -22.19 15.22
N GLY A 180 2.25 -21.67 14.98
CA GLY A 180 2.53 -20.24 15.03
C GLY A 180 1.80 -19.47 13.94
N SER A 181 1.78 -19.99 12.71
CA SER A 181 1.04 -19.37 11.60
C SER A 181 -0.47 -19.41 11.84
N LEU A 182 -1.01 -20.52 12.36
CA LEU A 182 -2.42 -20.65 12.71
C LEU A 182 -2.83 -19.64 13.80
N ALA A 183 -2.04 -19.52 14.85
CA ALA A 183 -2.32 -18.60 15.94
C ALA A 183 -2.35 -17.13 15.47
N LEU A 184 -1.39 -16.73 14.63
CA LEU A 184 -1.32 -15.36 14.09
C LEU A 184 -2.38 -15.09 13.02
N ALA A 185 -2.80 -16.10 12.27
CA ALA A 185 -3.85 -15.96 11.28
C ALA A 185 -5.24 -15.74 11.90
N THR A 186 -5.45 -16.17 13.14
CA THR A 186 -6.72 -16.02 13.88
C THR A 186 -6.81 -14.72 14.68
N GLU A 187 -5.73 -13.91 14.74
CA GLU A 187 -5.74 -12.64 15.46
C GLU A 187 -6.61 -11.60 14.73
N PRO A 188 -7.61 -10.99 15.39
CA PRO A 188 -8.48 -10.00 14.75
C PRO A 188 -7.70 -8.72 14.42
N PRO A 189 -8.09 -7.98 13.37
CA PRO A 189 -7.49 -6.69 13.03
C PRO A 189 -7.82 -5.64 14.11
N TYR A 190 -6.83 -4.79 14.42
CA TYR A 190 -6.97 -3.66 15.35
C TYR A 190 -7.35 -2.39 14.61
#